data_bb15c55b54e78f4005951696d9381169
#
_entry.id   bb15c55b54e78f4005951696d9381169
#
_cell.length_a   1.000
_cell.length_b   1.000
_cell.length_c   1.000
_cell.angle_alpha   90.00
_cell.angle_beta   90.00
_cell.angle_gamma   90.00
#
_symmetry.space_group_name_H-M   'P 1'
#
loop_
_entity.id
_entity.type
_entity.pdbx_description
1 polymer ?
#
loop_
_entity_poly.entity_id
_entity_poly.type
_entity_poly.pdbx_seq_one_letter_code
_entity_poly.pdbx_strand_id
1 'polypeptide(L)'
;MKENFDIFFRRKPALMLVSLKKNTRMRYGSILAKEVDCTYSHAVKILQTLEELKLVEFERKGRIKLIRLTKKGRAVADAIDNIQGLIR
;
A
#
# COMPACT_ATOMS: atom_id res chain seq x y z
N MET A 1 -4.13 11.53 20.89
CA MET A 1 -3.99 10.37 19.97
C MET A 1 -3.38 10.84 18.66
N LYS A 2 -2.36 10.14 18.25
CA LYS A 2 -1.68 10.51 17.01
C LYS A 2 -2.52 10.09 15.80
N GLU A 3 -2.85 11.04 14.97
CA GLU A 3 -3.62 10.75 13.78
C GLU A 3 -2.73 10.23 12.66
N ASN A 4 -3.18 9.17 11.99
CA ASN A 4 -2.42 8.55 10.91
C ASN A 4 -2.82 9.04 9.52
N PHE A 5 -3.68 10.04 9.48
CA PHE A 5 -4.19 10.57 8.22
C PHE A 5 -3.07 11.11 7.31
N ASP A 6 -2.04 11.69 7.92
CA ASP A 6 -0.92 12.29 7.18
C ASP A 6 -0.17 11.30 6.30
N ILE A 7 -0.23 10.00 6.61
CA ILE A 7 0.47 9.00 5.81
C ILE A 7 -0.03 8.99 4.36
N PHE A 8 -1.30 9.34 4.15
CA PHE A 8 -1.89 9.34 2.81
C PHE A 8 -1.44 10.51 1.94
N PHE A 9 -0.80 11.49 2.55
CA PHE A 9 -0.23 12.63 1.83
C PHE A 9 1.25 12.44 1.51
N ARG A 10 1.81 11.30 1.89
CA ARG A 10 3.17 10.93 1.50
C ARG A 10 3.10 10.11 0.23
N ARG A 11 4.03 10.40 -0.68
CA ARG A 11 4.02 9.80 -2.00
C ARG A 11 4.07 8.27 -1.97
N LYS A 12 5.01 7.71 -1.23
CA LYS A 12 5.26 6.27 -1.28
C LYS A 12 4.12 5.44 -0.68
N PRO A 13 3.59 5.76 0.51
CA PRO A 13 2.44 5.01 1.02
C PRO A 13 1.23 5.09 0.11
N ALA A 14 0.92 6.29 -0.41
CA ALA A 14 -0.22 6.48 -1.30
C ALA A 14 -0.05 5.66 -2.58
N LEU A 15 1.15 5.68 -3.18
CA LEU A 15 1.43 4.93 -4.39
C LEU A 15 1.39 3.42 -4.16
N MET A 16 1.78 2.95 -2.97
CA MET A 16 1.67 1.52 -2.66
C MET A 16 0.22 1.05 -2.68
N LEU A 17 -0.68 1.83 -2.08
CA LEU A 17 -2.09 1.50 -2.09
C LEU A 17 -2.64 1.47 -3.50
N VAL A 18 -2.31 2.47 -4.30
CA VAL A 18 -2.77 2.55 -5.69
C VAL A 18 -2.19 1.41 -6.53
N SER A 19 -0.92 1.08 -6.31
CA SER A 19 -0.27 -0.02 -7.01
C SER A 19 -0.96 -1.36 -6.71
N LEU A 20 -1.28 -1.59 -5.43
CA LEU A 20 -2.00 -2.80 -5.03
C LEU A 20 -3.39 -2.88 -5.66
N LYS A 21 -4.06 -1.74 -5.79
CA LYS A 21 -5.36 -1.68 -6.44
C LYS A 21 -5.29 -2.02 -7.93
N LYS A 22 -4.31 -1.43 -8.62
CA LYS A 22 -4.21 -1.55 -10.08
C LYS A 22 -3.77 -2.91 -10.56
N ASN A 23 -3.10 -3.67 -9.70
CA ASN A 23 -2.55 -4.95 -10.08
C ASN A 23 -3.39 -6.09 -9.53
N THR A 24 -3.82 -6.97 -10.43
CA THR A 24 -4.55 -8.17 -10.07
C THR A 24 -3.60 -9.30 -9.67
N ARG A 25 -2.31 -9.13 -9.96
CA ARG A 25 -1.29 -10.12 -9.60
C ARG A 25 -0.91 -9.98 -8.15
N MET A 26 -0.46 -11.07 -7.58
CA MET A 26 0.03 -11.07 -6.21
C MET A 26 1.28 -10.20 -6.08
N ARG A 27 1.34 -9.45 -4.99
CA ARG A 27 2.45 -8.53 -4.73
C ARG A 27 3.13 -8.89 -3.42
N TYR A 28 4.45 -8.79 -3.41
CA TYR A 28 5.23 -8.87 -2.18
C TYR A 28 6.12 -7.64 -2.06
N GLY A 29 6.67 -7.47 -0.85
CA GLY A 29 7.34 -6.23 -0.47
C GLY A 29 8.42 -5.77 -1.44
N SER A 30 9.23 -6.71 -1.97
CA SER A 30 10.31 -6.35 -2.88
C SER A 30 9.80 -5.76 -4.19
N ILE A 31 8.70 -6.29 -4.70
CA ILE A 31 8.09 -5.76 -5.94
C ILE A 31 7.50 -4.38 -5.68
N LEU A 32 6.77 -4.20 -4.58
CA LEU A 32 6.20 -2.90 -4.25
C LEU A 32 7.28 -1.86 -4.03
N ALA A 33 8.39 -2.23 -3.38
CA ALA A 33 9.49 -1.31 -3.16
C ALA A 33 10.03 -0.78 -4.49
N LYS A 34 10.18 -1.65 -5.48
CA LYS A 34 10.62 -1.24 -6.81
C LYS A 34 9.61 -0.35 -7.51
N GLU A 35 8.34 -0.70 -7.43
CA GLU A 35 7.27 0.05 -8.12
C GLU A 35 7.13 1.47 -7.59
N VAL A 36 7.38 1.68 -6.30
CA VAL A 36 7.26 3.01 -5.70
C VAL A 36 8.62 3.67 -5.47
N ASP A 37 9.68 3.04 -5.95
CA ASP A 37 11.04 3.55 -5.89
C ASP A 37 11.50 3.85 -4.46
N CYS A 38 11.53 2.81 -3.63
CA CYS A 38 12.05 2.93 -2.27
C CYS A 38 12.83 1.67 -1.89
N THR A 39 13.59 1.77 -0.80
CA THR A 39 14.32 0.62 -0.29
C THR A 39 13.35 -0.41 0.27
N TYR A 40 13.78 -1.65 0.32
CA TYR A 40 12.97 -2.72 0.89
C TYR A 40 12.65 -2.44 2.38
N SER A 41 13.64 -1.99 3.15
CA SER A 41 13.43 -1.64 4.56
C SER A 41 12.34 -0.60 4.74
N HIS A 42 12.37 0.42 3.90
CA HIS A 42 11.38 1.48 3.96
C HIS A 42 9.99 0.97 3.59
N ALA A 43 9.94 0.14 2.54
CA ALA A 43 8.68 -0.48 2.12
C ALA A 43 8.07 -1.32 3.24
N VAL A 44 8.89 -2.10 3.94
CA VAL A 44 8.43 -2.92 5.06
C VAL A 44 7.80 -2.06 6.15
N LYS A 45 8.44 -0.95 6.50
CA LYS A 45 7.90 -0.04 7.52
C LYS A 45 6.56 0.55 7.10
N ILE A 46 6.44 0.97 5.85
CA ILE A 46 5.18 1.50 5.32
C ILE A 46 4.10 0.44 5.39
N LEU A 47 4.41 -0.77 4.92
CA LEU A 47 3.44 -1.86 4.90
C LEU A 47 2.99 -2.27 6.31
N GLN A 48 3.89 -2.22 7.29
CA GLN A 48 3.53 -2.48 8.67
C GLN A 48 2.52 -1.45 9.18
N THR A 49 2.74 -0.20 8.85
CA THR A 49 1.79 0.87 9.23
C THR A 49 0.44 0.67 8.55
N LEU A 50 0.45 0.32 7.27
CA LEU A 50 -0.79 0.07 6.55
C LEU A 50 -1.54 -1.14 7.11
N GLU A 51 -0.82 -2.15 7.58
CA GLU A 51 -1.43 -3.30 8.23
C GLU A 51 -2.07 -2.91 9.57
N GLU A 52 -1.38 -2.09 10.35
CA GLU A 52 -1.92 -1.59 11.61
C GLU A 52 -3.22 -0.80 11.41
N LEU A 53 -3.30 -0.07 10.30
CA LEU A 53 -4.51 0.66 9.93
C LEU A 53 -5.57 -0.25 9.29
N LYS A 54 -5.26 -1.52 9.12
CA LYS A 54 -6.14 -2.53 8.54
C LYS A 54 -6.49 -2.24 7.08
N LEU A 55 -5.54 -1.65 6.37
CA LEU A 55 -5.69 -1.36 4.94
C LEU A 55 -5.11 -2.45 4.07
N VAL A 56 -4.12 -3.17 4.58
CA VAL A 56 -3.55 -4.33 3.91
C VAL A 56 -3.51 -5.51 4.86
N GLU A 57 -3.44 -6.70 4.29
CA GLU A 57 -3.22 -7.91 5.05
C GLU A 57 -2.16 -8.75 4.34
N PHE A 58 -1.46 -9.55 5.11
CA PHE A 58 -0.42 -10.41 4.60
C PHE A 58 -0.88 -11.86 4.60
N GLU A 59 -0.52 -12.57 3.53
CA GLU A 59 -0.79 -13.99 3.41
C GLU A 59 0.54 -14.69 3.15
N ARG A 60 0.92 -15.58 4.04
CA ARG A 60 2.18 -16.31 3.87
C ARG A 60 1.95 -17.55 3.03
N LYS A 61 2.72 -17.69 1.95
CA LYS A 61 2.75 -18.88 1.12
C LYS A 61 4.19 -19.35 1.00
N GLY A 62 4.53 -20.39 1.74
CA GLY A 62 5.91 -20.86 1.80
C GLY A 62 6.82 -19.79 2.36
N ARG A 63 7.82 -19.37 1.60
CA ARG A 63 8.75 -18.31 2.00
C ARG A 63 8.31 -16.93 1.57
N ILE A 64 7.22 -16.85 0.82
CA ILE A 64 6.75 -15.59 0.26
C ILE A 64 5.63 -15.05 1.13
N LYS A 65 5.67 -13.75 1.37
CA LYS A 65 4.64 -13.03 2.10
C LYS A 65 3.91 -12.14 1.10
N LEU A 66 2.71 -12.54 0.74
CA LEU A 66 1.88 -11.81 -0.22
C LEU A 66 1.13 -10.69 0.48
N ILE A 67 0.91 -9.61 -0.24
CA ILE A 67 0.26 -8.42 0.29
C ILE A 67 -1.02 -8.18 -0.49
N ARG A 68 -2.12 -8.01 0.22
CA ARG A 68 -3.41 -7.75 -0.38
C ARG A 68 -4.11 -6.59 0.30
N LEU A 69 -4.90 -5.86 -0.47
CA LEU A 69 -5.75 -4.82 0.11
C LEU A 69 -6.92 -5.48 0.84
N THR A 70 -7.23 -4.94 2.02
CA THR A 70 -8.49 -5.28 2.67
C THR A 70 -9.61 -4.52 1.95
N LYS A 71 -10.85 -4.79 2.31
CA LYS A 71 -11.98 -4.04 1.79
C LYS A 71 -11.83 -2.54 2.09
N LYS A 72 -11.41 -2.23 3.31
CA LYS A 72 -11.13 -0.85 3.73
C LYS A 72 -9.98 -0.24 2.93
N GLY A 73 -8.91 -1.02 2.74
CA GLY A 73 -7.75 -0.58 1.96
C GLY A 73 -8.11 -0.27 0.52
N ARG A 74 -8.98 -1.09 -0.07
CA ARG A 74 -9.43 -0.85 -1.44
C ARG A 74 -10.21 0.46 -1.54
N ALA A 75 -11.06 0.75 -0.57
CA ALA A 75 -11.80 2.01 -0.55
C ALA A 75 -10.87 3.20 -0.46
N VAL A 76 -9.84 3.12 0.37
CA VAL A 76 -8.86 4.19 0.49
C VAL A 76 -8.05 4.33 -0.79
N ALA A 77 -7.62 3.22 -1.39
CA ALA A 77 -6.88 3.25 -2.65
C ALA A 77 -7.71 3.87 -3.78
N ASP A 78 -8.99 3.54 -3.84
CA ASP A 78 -9.91 4.13 -4.82
C ASP A 78 -10.00 5.64 -4.65
N ALA A 79 -10.09 6.12 -3.41
CA ALA A 79 -10.15 7.55 -3.11
C ALA A 79 -8.87 8.27 -3.56
N ILE A 80 -7.71 7.67 -3.30
CA ILE A 80 -6.43 8.25 -3.70
C ILE A 80 -6.32 8.30 -5.23
N ASP A 81 -6.70 7.22 -5.89
CA ASP A 81 -6.66 7.13 -7.34
C ASP A 81 -7.60 8.20 -7.96
N ASN A 82 -8.75 8.40 -7.35
CA ASN A 82 -9.69 9.42 -7.79
C ASN A 82 -9.09 10.83 -7.66
N ILE A 83 -8.40 11.11 -6.56
CA ILE A 83 -7.72 12.39 -6.38
C ILE A 83 -6.68 12.60 -7.49
N GLN A 84 -5.89 11.58 -7.79
CA GLN A 84 -4.91 11.68 -8.87
C GLN A 84 -5.57 11.99 -10.22
N GLY A 85 -6.69 11.35 -10.49
CA GLY A 85 -7.45 11.60 -11.71
C GLY A 85 -7.97 13.02 -11.83
N LEU A 86 -8.39 13.60 -10.72
CA LEU A 86 -8.94 14.94 -10.69
C LEU A 86 -7.91 16.03 -10.98
N ILE A 87 -6.65 15.79 -10.66
CA ILE A 87 -5.60 16.81 -10.81
C ILE A 87 -4.75 16.62 -12.07
N ARG A 88 -5.02 15.63 -12.88
CA ARG A 88 -4.33 15.43 -14.16
C ARG A 88 -4.82 16.44 -15.22
#